data_612a7afb33214e90454e46f70da27c02
#
_entry.id   612a7afb33214e90454e46f70da27c02
#
_cell.length_a   1.000
_cell.length_b   1.000
_cell.length_c   1.000
_cell.angle_alpha   90.00
_cell.angle_beta   90.00
_cell.angle_gamma   90.00
#
_symmetry.space_group_name_H-M   'P 1'
#
loop_
_entity.id
_entity.type
_entity.pdbx_description
1 polymer ?
#
loop_
_entity_poly.entity_id
_entity_poly.type
_entity_poly.pdbx_seq_one_letter_code
_entity_poly.pdbx_strand_id
1 'polypeptide(L)'
;TLPVNLMGMAMGLHVRCGIEDNIWTQDRSRKMTSVEQIEQLVRIAKEIGRPVANGKEAREILKIGTFYDTVEETLAANGFAPNPKGGQQGFLRK
;
A
#
# COMPACT_ATOMS: atom_id res chain seq x y z
N THR A 1 -8.14 -1.22 -11.84
CA THR A 1 -7.04 -1.02 -10.87
C THR A 1 -6.01 0.00 -11.33
N LEU A 2 -5.63 0.04 -12.62
CA LEU A 2 -4.60 0.98 -13.08
C LEU A 2 -4.90 2.45 -12.76
N PRO A 3 -6.09 3.01 -13.00
CA PRO A 3 -6.39 4.40 -12.65
C PRO A 3 -6.18 4.70 -11.16
N VAL A 4 -6.59 3.80 -10.28
CA VAL A 4 -6.41 3.94 -8.83
C VAL A 4 -4.92 3.92 -8.46
N ASN A 5 -4.15 3.02 -9.06
CA ASN A 5 -2.70 2.95 -8.85
C ASN A 5 -1.99 4.21 -9.36
N LEU A 6 -2.41 4.77 -10.49
CA LEU A 6 -1.88 6.03 -10.99
C LEU A 6 -2.14 7.19 -10.04
N MET A 7 -3.35 7.29 -9.51
CA MET A 7 -3.70 8.28 -8.49
C MET A 7 -2.85 8.10 -7.23
N GLY A 8 -2.72 6.88 -6.74
CA GLY A 8 -1.88 6.55 -5.58
C GLY A 8 -0.42 6.97 -5.78
N MET A 9 0.16 6.63 -6.93
CA MET A 9 1.53 7.04 -7.27
C MET A 9 1.69 8.56 -7.36
N ALA A 10 0.74 9.25 -7.99
CA ALA A 10 0.76 10.71 -8.11
C ALA A 10 0.67 11.40 -6.74
N MET A 11 -0.06 10.82 -5.79
CA MET A 11 -0.19 11.31 -4.42
C MET A 11 0.99 10.92 -3.51
N GLY A 12 1.97 10.18 -4.00
CA GLY A 12 3.09 9.71 -3.18
C GLY A 12 2.81 8.48 -2.33
N LEU A 13 1.72 7.79 -2.59
CA LEU A 13 1.33 6.58 -1.86
C LEU A 13 1.97 5.33 -2.46
N HIS A 14 1.90 4.24 -1.72
CA HIS A 14 2.25 2.91 -2.21
C HIS A 14 1.12 2.34 -3.06
N VAL A 15 1.47 1.45 -3.98
CA VAL A 15 0.50 0.81 -4.87
C VAL A 15 0.72 -0.70 -4.92
N ARG A 16 -0.34 -1.41 -5.26
CA ARG A 16 -0.34 -2.86 -5.40
C ARG A 16 -1.02 -3.24 -6.72
N CYS A 17 -0.52 -4.28 -7.38
CA CYS A 17 -1.16 -4.89 -8.53
C CYS A 17 -1.03 -6.41 -8.48
N GLY A 18 -1.88 -7.09 -9.22
CA GLY A 18 -1.88 -8.52 -9.37
C GLY A 18 -3.16 -8.99 -10.08
N ILE A 19 -3.12 -10.19 -10.62
CA ILE A 19 -4.26 -10.77 -11.35
C ILE A 19 -5.44 -11.13 -10.44
N GLU A 20 -5.23 -11.19 -9.13
CA GLU A 20 -6.29 -11.38 -8.16
C GLU A 20 -7.26 -10.18 -8.08
N ASP A 21 -6.79 -8.98 -8.39
CA ASP A 21 -7.60 -7.76 -8.37
C ASP A 21 -8.23 -7.45 -9.72
N ASN A 22 -7.47 -7.64 -10.81
CA ASN A 22 -7.92 -7.42 -12.18
C ASN A 22 -7.01 -8.17 -13.15
N ILE A 23 -7.62 -8.89 -14.08
CA ILE A 23 -6.92 -9.71 -15.07
C ILE A 23 -6.92 -9.10 -16.49
N TRP A 24 -7.58 -7.97 -16.69
CA TRP A 24 -7.79 -7.39 -18.01
C TRP A 24 -6.85 -6.23 -18.32
N THR A 25 -6.49 -6.09 -19.60
CA THR A 25 -5.95 -4.83 -20.11
C THR A 25 -6.95 -3.69 -19.94
N GLN A 26 -6.50 -2.44 -20.03
CA GLN A 26 -7.36 -1.27 -19.83
C GLN A 26 -8.53 -1.23 -20.82
N ASP A 27 -8.28 -1.61 -22.08
CA ASP A 27 -9.27 -1.70 -23.14
C ASP A 27 -10.10 -3.00 -23.09
N ARG A 28 -9.79 -3.88 -22.14
CA ARG A 28 -10.40 -5.20 -21.97
C ARG A 28 -10.27 -6.14 -23.17
N SER A 29 -9.32 -5.89 -24.05
CA SER A 29 -9.11 -6.70 -25.26
C SER A 29 -8.47 -8.07 -24.97
N ARG A 30 -7.68 -8.17 -23.91
CA ARG A 30 -7.02 -9.42 -23.49
C ARG A 30 -6.75 -9.47 -22.00
N LYS A 31 -6.39 -10.65 -21.54
CA LYS A 31 -5.91 -10.84 -20.15
C LYS A 31 -4.43 -10.46 -20.04
N MET A 32 -4.05 -9.93 -18.92
CA MET A 32 -2.67 -9.64 -18.52
C MET A 32 -2.18 -10.68 -17.51
N THR A 33 -0.87 -10.91 -17.51
CA THR A 33 -0.19 -11.61 -16.41
C THR A 33 0.15 -10.64 -15.28
N SER A 34 0.45 -11.18 -14.09
CA SER A 34 0.95 -10.35 -12.98
C SER A 34 2.26 -9.63 -13.35
N VAL A 35 3.13 -10.29 -14.10
CA VAL A 35 4.40 -9.71 -14.56
C VAL A 35 4.15 -8.49 -15.45
N GLU A 36 3.26 -8.59 -16.43
CA GLU A 36 2.89 -7.47 -17.30
C GLU A 36 2.34 -6.28 -16.51
N GLN A 37 1.53 -6.54 -15.49
CA GLN A 37 0.99 -5.48 -14.61
C GLN A 37 2.11 -4.81 -13.81
N ILE A 38 3.03 -5.57 -13.24
CA ILE A 38 4.19 -5.05 -12.50
C ILE A 38 5.06 -4.19 -13.43
N GLU A 39 5.42 -4.71 -14.59
CA GLU A 39 6.22 -3.98 -15.57
C GLU A 39 5.57 -2.68 -16.01
N GLN A 40 4.26 -2.68 -16.20
CA GLN A 40 3.49 -1.48 -16.53
C GLN A 40 3.61 -0.42 -15.42
N LEU A 41 3.40 -0.80 -14.16
CA LEU A 41 3.52 0.14 -13.04
C LEU A 41 4.95 0.65 -12.86
N VAL A 42 5.95 -0.20 -13.04
CA VAL A 42 7.36 0.21 -12.96
C VAL A 42 7.71 1.23 -14.04
N ARG A 43 7.25 1.02 -15.29
CA ARG A 43 7.44 2.00 -16.37
C ARG A 43 6.79 3.34 -16.05
N ILE A 44 5.56 3.31 -15.55
CA ILE A 44 4.84 4.53 -15.20
C ILE A 44 5.51 5.25 -14.03
N ALA A 45 5.91 4.52 -12.98
CA ALA A 45 6.63 5.08 -11.84
C ALA A 45 7.89 5.80 -12.29
N LYS A 46 8.66 5.21 -13.21
CA LYS A 46 9.86 5.83 -13.80
C LYS A 46 9.54 7.12 -14.54
N GLU A 47 8.48 7.12 -15.36
CA GLU A 47 8.07 8.30 -16.13
C GLU A 47 7.67 9.49 -15.25
N ILE A 48 7.04 9.25 -14.10
CA ILE A 48 6.67 10.29 -13.16
C ILE A 48 7.74 10.58 -12.09
N GLY A 49 8.94 10.00 -12.23
CA GLY A 49 10.06 10.24 -11.31
C GLY A 49 9.91 9.58 -9.94
N ARG A 50 9.09 8.53 -9.80
CA ARG A 50 8.90 7.79 -8.56
C ARG A 50 9.84 6.58 -8.51
N PRO A 51 10.77 6.50 -7.55
CA PRO A 51 11.62 5.32 -7.41
C PRO A 51 10.81 4.11 -6.92
N VAL A 52 11.21 2.92 -7.37
CA VAL A 52 10.66 1.66 -6.89
C VAL A 52 11.60 1.09 -5.84
N ALA A 53 11.09 0.85 -4.64
CA ALA A 53 11.86 0.28 -3.55
C ALA A 53 12.29 -1.15 -3.86
N ASN A 54 13.52 -1.50 -3.51
CA ASN A 54 13.96 -2.90 -3.49
C ASN A 54 13.41 -3.62 -2.23
N GLY A 55 13.65 -4.93 -2.13
CA GLY A 55 13.11 -5.72 -1.02
C GLY A 55 13.62 -5.27 0.36
N LYS A 56 14.85 -4.80 0.47
CA LYS A 56 15.40 -4.28 1.72
C LYS A 56 14.74 -2.95 2.11
N GLU A 57 14.71 -2.00 1.18
CA GLU A 57 14.05 -0.71 1.37
C GLU A 57 12.55 -0.85 1.70
N ALA A 58 11.86 -1.76 1.02
CA ALA A 58 10.44 -2.03 1.29
C ALA A 58 10.22 -2.55 2.73
N ARG A 59 11.08 -3.44 3.21
CA ARG A 59 11.02 -3.93 4.59
C ARG A 59 11.25 -2.82 5.60
N GLU A 60 12.19 -1.92 5.34
CA GLU A 60 12.47 -0.77 6.19
C GLU A 60 11.28 0.21 6.22
N ILE A 61 10.73 0.55 5.05
CA ILE A 61 9.58 1.45 4.93
C ILE A 61 8.35 0.88 5.65
N LEU A 62 8.07 -0.39 5.47
CA LEU A 62 6.91 -1.08 6.05
C LEU A 62 7.17 -1.56 7.49
N LYS A 63 8.37 -1.35 8.02
CA LYS A 63 8.79 -1.82 9.35
C LYS A 63 8.59 -3.32 9.56
N ILE A 64 8.79 -4.12 8.51
CA ILE A 64 8.70 -5.58 8.60
C ILE A 64 9.83 -6.10 9.49
N GLY A 65 9.48 -6.92 10.48
CA GLY A 65 10.42 -7.42 11.48
C GLY A 65 10.53 -6.54 12.72
N THR A 66 9.76 -5.44 12.80
CA THR A 66 9.64 -4.63 14.01
C THR A 66 8.46 -5.13 14.83
N PHE A 67 8.70 -5.48 16.09
CA PHE A 67 7.70 -6.02 17.01
C PHE A 67 7.65 -5.20 18.28
N TYR A 68 6.48 -5.15 18.89
CA TYR A 68 6.23 -4.49 20.17
C TYR A 68 5.56 -5.47 21.13
N ASP A 69 5.79 -5.30 22.42
CA ASP A 69 5.26 -6.21 23.44
C ASP A 69 3.78 -6.01 23.71
N THR A 70 3.28 -4.77 23.52
CA THR A 70 1.89 -4.42 23.79
C THR A 70 1.23 -3.70 22.63
N VAL A 71 -0.10 -3.70 22.62
CA VAL A 71 -0.90 -2.94 21.63
C VAL A 71 -0.67 -1.44 21.82
N GLU A 72 -0.56 -0.98 23.06
CA GLU A 72 -0.33 0.42 23.41
C GLU A 72 1.01 0.92 22.83
N GLU A 73 2.06 0.13 22.97
CA GLU A 73 3.37 0.44 22.37
C GLU A 73 3.29 0.52 20.84
N THR A 74 2.58 -0.42 20.23
CA THR A 74 2.38 -0.43 18.76
C THR A 74 1.67 0.84 18.29
N LEU A 75 0.58 1.21 18.96
CA LEU A 75 -0.18 2.42 18.65
C LEU A 75 0.67 3.67 18.81
N ALA A 76 1.36 3.81 19.94
CA ALA A 76 2.22 4.95 20.22
C ALA A 76 3.36 5.09 19.21
N ALA A 77 4.04 3.99 18.87
CA ALA A 77 5.14 3.97 17.91
C ALA A 77 4.72 4.36 16.49
N ASN A 78 3.45 4.14 16.14
CA ASN A 78 2.88 4.49 14.84
C ASN A 78 2.07 5.79 14.84
N GLY A 79 2.07 6.53 15.93
CA GLY A 79 1.39 7.83 16.05
C GLY A 79 -0.13 7.75 16.15
N PHE A 80 -0.65 6.60 16.55
CA PHE A 80 -2.08 6.42 16.76
C PHE A 80 -2.49 6.73 18.20
N ALA A 81 -3.74 7.16 18.38
CA ALA A 81 -4.32 7.33 19.70
C ALA A 81 -4.46 5.97 20.41
N PRO A 82 -4.38 5.94 21.76
CA PRO A 82 -4.61 4.71 22.51
C PRO A 82 -6.04 4.20 22.30
N ASN A 83 -6.21 2.89 22.44
CA ASN A 83 -7.53 2.28 22.41
C ASN A 83 -8.43 2.86 23.51
N PRO A 84 -9.74 3.01 23.26
CA PRO A 84 -10.68 3.39 24.28
C PRO A 84 -10.66 2.40 25.44
N LYS A 85 -10.81 2.92 26.67
CA LYS A 85 -10.99 2.06 27.85
C LYS A 85 -12.31 1.29 27.76
N GLY A 86 -12.39 0.15 28.44
CA GLY A 86 -13.60 -0.67 28.47
C GLY A 86 -14.84 0.17 28.79
N GLY A 87 -15.93 -0.07 28.06
CA GLY A 87 -17.17 0.71 28.16
C GLY A 87 -17.21 2.00 27.34
N GLN A 88 -16.09 2.47 26.81
CA GLN A 88 -16.04 3.61 25.90
C GLN A 88 -16.19 3.12 24.44
N GLN A 89 -16.93 3.89 23.66
CA GLN A 89 -16.96 3.65 22.22
C GLN A 89 -15.70 4.22 21.56
N GLY A 90 -15.19 3.52 20.55
CA GLY A 90 -14.06 3.98 19.77
C GLY A 90 -14.29 5.36 19.14
N PHE A 91 -13.23 5.94 18.65
CA PHE A 91 -13.15 7.32 18.12
C PHE A 91 -14.13 7.65 16.99
N LEU A 92 -14.89 6.71 16.51
CA LEU A 92 -15.81 6.90 15.39
C LEU A 92 -17.15 7.52 15.76
N ARG A 93 -17.36 7.85 17.02
CA ARG A 93 -18.64 8.39 17.45
C ARG A 93 -18.46 9.61 18.35
N LYS A 94 -18.81 10.70 17.79
CA LYS A 94 -19.19 11.89 18.53
C LYS A 94 -20.70 11.88 18.69
#